data_f48993f4284719c6f3e2c07adfc29f8d
#
_entry.id   f48993f4284719c6f3e2c07adfc29f8d
#
_cell.length_a   1.000
_cell.length_b   1.000
_cell.length_c   1.000
_cell.angle_alpha   90.00
_cell.angle_beta   90.00
_cell.angle_gamma   90.00
#
_symmetry.space_group_name_H-M   'P 1'
#
loop_
_entity.id
_entity.type
_entity.pdbx_description
1 polymer ?
#
loop_
_entity_poly.entity_id
_entity_poly.type
_entity_poly.pdbx_seq_one_letter_code
_entity_poly.pdbx_strand_id
1 'polypeptide(L)'
;GSTTYKEYRGYFDKDRALVRRFQKIDVSEPNVEDTVKILMGLKSRYEKHHNLKFTNNAIKTAVELSARYINDRKLPDKAIDVIDETAAAQMLKNKSKRKKIIGKAEIEETIALIARIPPRNVSTDDRKALSKLEDDLKRMVYGQDKAVSELVSSIKLSRAGLREGEKPVGCYLFSGPTGVGKTEVAKQLAEAT
;
A
#
# COMPACT_ATOMS: atom_id res chain seq x y z
N GLY A 1 -15.43 11.63 24.92
CA GLY A 1 -14.55 10.48 24.85
C GLY A 1 -14.37 10.04 23.40
N SER A 2 -13.30 9.31 23.11
CA SER A 2 -13.04 8.65 21.83
C SER A 2 -12.76 7.18 22.10
N THR A 3 -13.17 6.32 21.18
CA THR A 3 -13.00 4.87 21.28
C THR A 3 -13.00 4.27 19.87
N THR A 4 -12.50 3.05 19.73
CA THR A 4 -12.57 2.32 18.45
C THR A 4 -13.93 1.63 18.27
N TYR A 5 -14.33 1.33 17.03
CA TYR A 5 -15.56 0.56 16.76
C TYR A 5 -15.59 -0.79 17.48
N LYS A 6 -14.41 -1.44 17.61
CA LYS A 6 -14.29 -2.73 18.27
C LYS A 6 -14.58 -2.61 19.79
N GLU A 7 -13.98 -1.61 20.43
CA GLU A 7 -14.19 -1.34 21.86
C GLU A 7 -15.61 -0.86 22.15
N TYR A 8 -16.14 0.04 21.29
CA TYR A 8 -17.51 0.50 21.42
C TYR A 8 -18.49 -0.67 21.43
N ARG A 9 -18.42 -1.57 20.45
CA ARG A 9 -19.25 -2.78 20.39
C ARG A 9 -18.97 -3.77 21.54
N GLY A 10 -17.72 -3.88 21.94
CA GLY A 10 -17.30 -4.83 22.97
C GLY A 10 -17.79 -4.48 24.38
N TYR A 11 -17.76 -3.21 24.71
CA TYR A 11 -17.98 -2.72 26.06
C TYR A 11 -19.13 -1.71 26.17
N PHE A 12 -19.13 -0.68 25.33
CA PHE A 12 -20.04 0.43 25.46
C PHE A 12 -21.48 0.08 25.05
N ASP A 13 -21.64 -0.62 23.94
CA ASP A 13 -22.95 -1.00 23.38
C ASP A 13 -23.74 -1.98 24.29
N LYS A 14 -23.04 -2.67 25.18
CA LYS A 14 -23.62 -3.57 26.17
C LYS A 14 -24.19 -2.86 27.39
N ASP A 15 -23.75 -1.66 27.67
CA ASP A 15 -24.23 -0.87 28.80
C ASP A 15 -25.31 0.11 28.37
N ARG A 16 -26.57 -0.29 28.52
CA ARG A 16 -27.74 0.54 28.16
C ARG A 16 -27.77 1.90 28.89
N ALA A 17 -27.20 1.99 30.08
CA ALA A 17 -27.19 3.22 30.86
C ALA A 17 -26.20 4.24 30.26
N LEU A 18 -25.06 3.76 29.75
CA LEU A 18 -24.08 4.60 29.06
C LEU A 18 -24.58 5.03 27.68
N VAL A 19 -25.10 4.08 26.87
CA VAL A 19 -25.60 4.37 25.51
C VAL A 19 -26.65 5.49 25.50
N ARG A 20 -27.54 5.52 26.51
CA ARG A 20 -28.59 6.55 26.60
C ARG A 20 -28.06 7.96 26.95
N ARG A 21 -26.85 8.04 27.51
CA ARG A 21 -26.25 9.31 27.96
C ARG A 21 -25.29 9.91 26.97
N PHE A 22 -24.88 9.17 25.94
CA PHE A 22 -23.91 9.60 24.95
C PHE A 22 -24.50 9.50 23.55
N GLN A 23 -24.31 10.54 22.77
CA GLN A 23 -24.60 10.51 21.35
C GLN A 23 -23.39 9.93 20.62
N LYS A 24 -23.59 8.87 19.86
CA LYS A 24 -22.54 8.30 19.00
C LYS A 24 -22.31 9.22 17.80
N ILE A 25 -21.06 9.56 17.58
CA ILE A 25 -20.59 10.29 16.38
C ILE A 25 -19.56 9.43 15.70
N ASP A 26 -19.89 8.99 14.49
CA ASP A 26 -18.99 8.16 13.71
C ASP A 26 -17.95 9.05 12.98
N VAL A 27 -16.68 8.70 13.17
CA VAL A 27 -15.56 9.34 12.47
C VAL A 27 -14.96 8.31 11.51
N SER A 28 -15.16 8.54 10.22
CA SER A 28 -14.69 7.65 9.16
C SER A 28 -13.24 7.93 8.77
N GLU A 29 -12.60 6.91 8.19
CA GLU A 29 -11.28 7.04 7.57
C GLU A 29 -11.33 8.07 6.43
N PRO A 30 -10.40 9.04 6.37
CA PRO A 30 -10.33 10.01 5.29
C PRO A 30 -9.90 9.31 3.98
N ASN A 31 -10.35 9.84 2.85
CA ASN A 31 -9.89 9.41 1.54
C ASN A 31 -8.45 9.86 1.26
N VAL A 32 -7.86 9.38 0.16
CA VAL A 32 -6.48 9.69 -0.23
C VAL A 32 -6.27 11.19 -0.44
N GLU A 33 -7.21 11.88 -1.11
CA GLU A 33 -7.10 13.31 -1.40
C GLU A 33 -7.12 14.16 -0.14
N ASP A 34 -8.02 13.86 0.80
CA ASP A 34 -8.11 14.57 2.06
C ASP A 34 -6.92 14.25 2.96
N THR A 35 -6.41 13.02 2.93
CA THR A 35 -5.18 12.65 3.63
C THR A 35 -3.98 13.44 3.11
N VAL A 36 -3.85 13.67 1.80
CA VAL A 36 -2.80 14.53 1.25
C VAL A 36 -2.89 15.95 1.82
N LYS A 37 -4.10 16.52 1.92
CA LYS A 37 -4.30 17.86 2.53
C LYS A 37 -3.90 17.87 4.01
N ILE A 38 -4.29 16.82 4.77
CA ILE A 38 -3.91 16.66 6.17
C ILE A 38 -2.38 16.64 6.32
N LEU A 39 -1.69 15.80 5.54
CA LEU A 39 -0.23 15.69 5.61
C LEU A 39 0.48 16.96 5.15
N MET A 40 -0.06 17.68 4.16
CA MET A 40 0.46 18.99 3.76
C MET A 40 0.38 20.01 4.91
N GLY A 41 -0.69 19.97 5.69
CA GLY A 41 -0.83 20.81 6.90
C GLY A 41 0.16 20.42 8.01
N LEU A 42 0.48 19.15 8.15
CA LEU A 42 1.43 18.64 9.15
C LEU A 42 2.90 18.74 8.71
N LYS A 43 3.17 18.86 7.42
CA LYS A 43 4.49 18.84 6.80
C LYS A 43 5.50 19.73 7.53
N SER A 44 5.16 20.96 7.82
CA SER A 44 6.06 21.93 8.47
C SER A 44 6.50 21.50 9.87
N ARG A 45 5.66 20.77 10.60
CA ARG A 45 5.97 20.24 11.94
C ARG A 45 7.00 19.12 11.84
N TYR A 46 6.81 18.17 10.92
CA TYR A 46 7.75 17.07 10.68
C TYR A 46 9.10 17.58 10.12
N GLU A 47 9.07 18.56 9.21
CA GLU A 47 10.28 19.21 8.69
C GLU A 47 11.12 19.86 9.78
N LYS A 48 10.47 20.56 10.75
CA LYS A 48 11.15 21.15 11.90
C LYS A 48 11.69 20.09 12.86
N HIS A 49 10.90 19.05 13.14
CA HIS A 49 11.28 18.00 14.08
C HIS A 49 12.53 17.24 13.59
N HIS A 50 12.55 16.85 12.32
CA HIS A 50 13.64 16.07 11.75
C HIS A 50 14.75 16.93 11.07
N ASN A 51 14.61 18.26 11.07
CA ASN A 51 15.53 19.20 10.44
C ASN A 51 15.85 18.85 8.96
N LEU A 52 14.82 18.57 8.19
CA LEU A 52 14.84 18.26 6.77
C LEU A 52 13.62 18.85 6.06
N LYS A 53 13.54 18.72 4.74
CA LYS A 53 12.39 19.16 3.94
C LYS A 53 11.81 18.02 3.12
N PHE A 54 10.49 18.01 2.97
CA PHE A 54 9.79 17.11 2.07
C PHE A 54 9.35 17.84 0.80
N THR A 55 9.52 17.22 -0.36
CA THR A 55 8.86 17.71 -1.57
C THR A 55 7.35 17.44 -1.51
N ASN A 56 6.54 18.25 -2.18
CA ASN A 56 5.11 17.99 -2.24
C ASN A 56 4.78 16.64 -2.90
N ASN A 57 5.61 16.24 -3.85
CA ASN A 57 5.48 14.93 -4.49
C ASN A 57 5.80 13.78 -3.52
N ALA A 58 6.76 13.96 -2.60
CA ALA A 58 7.03 12.96 -1.55
C ALA A 58 5.82 12.74 -0.65
N ILE A 59 5.17 13.83 -0.20
CA ILE A 59 3.94 13.74 0.62
C ILE A 59 2.83 13.00 -0.13
N LYS A 60 2.58 13.37 -1.39
CA LYS A 60 1.57 12.71 -2.21
C LYS A 60 1.89 11.22 -2.39
N THR A 61 3.12 10.89 -2.73
CA THR A 61 3.59 9.50 -2.88
C THR A 61 3.44 8.71 -1.58
N ALA A 62 3.75 9.30 -0.42
CA ALA A 62 3.60 8.62 0.88
C ALA A 62 2.14 8.22 1.13
N VAL A 63 1.18 9.08 0.81
CA VAL A 63 -0.25 8.77 0.97
C VAL A 63 -0.70 7.69 -0.02
N GLU A 64 -0.41 7.87 -1.31
CA GLU A 64 -0.84 6.95 -2.37
C GLU A 64 -0.28 5.53 -2.17
N LEU A 65 1.02 5.43 -1.88
CA LEU A 65 1.66 4.14 -1.72
C LEU A 65 1.34 3.48 -0.37
N SER A 66 1.19 4.26 0.71
CA SER A 66 0.74 3.68 1.98
C SER A 66 -0.69 3.16 1.89
N ALA A 67 -1.58 3.88 1.20
CA ALA A 67 -2.94 3.42 0.95
C ALA A 67 -2.96 2.08 0.21
N ARG A 68 -2.01 1.88 -0.70
CA ARG A 68 -1.94 0.72 -1.60
C ARG A 68 -1.25 -0.50 -0.98
N TYR A 69 -0.14 -0.29 -0.26
CA TYR A 69 0.73 -1.39 0.18
C TYR A 69 0.68 -1.67 1.68
N ILE A 70 0.16 -0.75 2.50
CA ILE A 70 0.05 -0.93 3.95
C ILE A 70 -1.42 -1.15 4.32
N ASN A 71 -1.77 -2.39 4.70
CA ASN A 71 -3.16 -2.80 4.95
C ASN A 71 -3.50 -2.97 6.44
N ASP A 72 -2.52 -3.01 7.31
CA ASP A 72 -2.67 -3.24 8.75
C ASP A 72 -3.08 -2.00 9.54
N ARG A 73 -2.99 -0.82 8.92
CA ARG A 73 -3.33 0.49 9.51
C ARG A 73 -4.22 1.31 8.58
N LYS A 74 -4.89 2.31 9.15
CA LYS A 74 -5.80 3.22 8.46
C LYS A 74 -5.14 4.55 8.12
N LEU A 75 -5.67 5.27 7.12
CA LEU A 75 -5.32 6.66 6.88
C LEU A 75 -5.94 7.56 7.96
N PRO A 76 -5.28 8.66 8.38
CA PRO A 76 -4.00 9.15 7.87
C PRO A 76 -2.77 8.52 8.52
N ASP A 77 -2.91 7.72 9.60
CA ASP A 77 -1.83 7.27 10.46
C ASP A 77 -0.72 6.54 9.68
N LYS A 78 -1.08 5.57 8.82
CA LYS A 78 -0.08 4.83 8.01
C LYS A 78 0.76 5.73 7.09
N ALA A 79 0.19 6.82 6.59
CA ALA A 79 0.93 7.76 5.75
C ALA A 79 1.83 8.70 6.60
N ILE A 80 1.39 9.04 7.80
CA ILE A 80 2.17 9.78 8.79
C ILE A 80 3.38 8.95 9.22
N ASP A 81 3.19 7.66 9.55
CA ASP A 81 4.27 6.76 9.92
C ASP A 81 5.33 6.64 8.81
N VAL A 82 4.92 6.55 7.54
CA VAL A 82 5.85 6.52 6.41
C VAL A 82 6.72 7.77 6.34
N ILE A 83 6.14 8.97 6.55
CA ILE A 83 6.87 10.23 6.54
C ILE A 83 7.87 10.28 7.70
N ASP A 84 7.42 9.91 8.89
CA ASP A 84 8.22 9.93 10.10
C ASP A 84 9.38 8.94 10.00
N GLU A 85 9.12 7.71 9.58
CA GLU A 85 10.13 6.66 9.42
C GLU A 85 11.14 6.99 8.31
N THR A 86 10.68 7.58 7.18
CA THR A 86 11.59 8.05 6.13
C THR A 86 12.54 9.13 6.65
N ALA A 87 12.01 10.06 7.44
CA ALA A 87 12.82 11.13 8.04
C ALA A 87 13.82 10.56 9.07
N ALA A 88 13.35 9.67 9.95
CA ALA A 88 14.19 9.00 10.94
C ALA A 88 15.31 8.18 10.29
N ALA A 89 15.01 7.44 9.22
CA ALA A 89 16.00 6.68 8.46
C ALA A 89 17.10 7.58 7.87
N GLN A 90 16.75 8.79 7.43
CA GLN A 90 17.79 9.75 6.98
C GLN A 90 18.68 10.24 8.12
N MET A 91 18.12 10.40 9.33
CA MET A 91 18.90 10.83 10.50
C MET A 91 19.91 9.76 10.96
N LEU A 92 19.62 8.48 10.73
CA LEU A 92 20.52 7.37 11.05
C LEU A 92 21.68 7.23 10.04
N LYS A 93 21.54 7.77 8.83
CA LYS A 93 22.63 7.74 7.84
C LYS A 93 23.82 8.62 8.28
N ASN A 94 25.02 8.26 7.86
CA ASN A 94 26.21 9.07 8.10
C ASN A 94 26.03 10.51 7.57
N LYS A 95 26.57 11.51 8.25
CA LYS A 95 26.40 12.94 7.92
C LYS A 95 26.65 13.27 6.45
N SER A 96 27.65 12.62 5.81
CA SER A 96 27.97 12.79 4.38
C SER A 96 26.94 12.24 3.42
N LYS A 97 26.10 11.29 3.86
CA LYS A 97 25.06 10.63 3.04
C LYS A 97 23.63 11.10 3.36
N ARG A 98 23.46 12.00 4.34
CA ARG A 98 22.16 12.53 4.72
C ARG A 98 21.62 13.47 3.65
N LYS A 99 20.43 13.20 3.19
CA LYS A 99 19.69 14.12 2.33
C LYS A 99 18.89 15.10 3.18
N LYS A 100 19.02 16.38 2.90
CA LYS A 100 18.21 17.43 3.55
C LYS A 100 16.83 17.59 2.93
N ILE A 101 16.65 17.06 1.73
CA ILE A 101 15.39 17.10 0.98
C ILE A 101 14.99 15.67 0.67
N ILE A 102 13.81 15.28 1.12
CA ILE A 102 13.20 13.99 0.88
C ILE A 102 12.31 14.08 -0.36
N GLY A 103 12.61 13.26 -1.34
CA GLY A 103 11.83 13.11 -2.56
C GLY A 103 11.03 11.81 -2.59
N LYS A 104 10.49 11.52 -3.75
CA LYS A 104 9.70 10.32 -4.03
C LYS A 104 10.50 9.04 -3.76
N ALA A 105 11.76 8.98 -4.19
CA ALA A 105 12.60 7.79 -4.10
C ALA A 105 12.83 7.32 -2.65
N GLU A 106 13.02 8.24 -1.71
CA GLU A 106 13.21 7.93 -0.30
C GLU A 106 11.93 7.36 0.34
N ILE A 107 10.77 7.88 -0.07
CA ILE A 107 9.46 7.35 0.36
C ILE A 107 9.24 5.93 -0.18
N GLU A 108 9.54 5.69 -1.46
CA GLU A 108 9.43 4.37 -2.09
C GLU A 108 10.34 3.34 -1.40
N GLU A 109 11.57 3.72 -1.06
CA GLU A 109 12.51 2.88 -0.31
C GLU A 109 11.94 2.49 1.05
N THR A 110 11.40 3.46 1.80
CA THR A 110 10.81 3.21 3.12
C THR A 110 9.57 2.30 3.04
N ILE A 111 8.68 2.56 2.09
CA ILE A 111 7.47 1.73 1.90
C ILE A 111 7.85 0.30 1.51
N ALA A 112 8.86 0.12 0.64
CA ALA A 112 9.35 -1.20 0.28
C ALA A 112 9.83 -1.98 1.52
N LEU A 113 10.49 -1.32 2.48
CA LEU A 113 10.92 -1.93 3.74
C LEU A 113 9.72 -2.27 4.64
N ILE A 114 8.79 -1.34 4.85
CA ILE A 114 7.61 -1.54 5.71
C ILE A 114 6.72 -2.66 5.16
N ALA A 115 6.41 -2.61 3.87
CA ALA A 115 5.53 -3.57 3.21
C ALA A 115 6.23 -4.90 2.85
N ARG A 116 7.56 -4.99 3.05
CA ARG A 116 8.40 -6.16 2.71
C ARG A 116 8.31 -6.56 1.24
N ILE A 117 8.26 -5.58 0.35
CA ILE A 117 8.20 -5.79 -1.10
C ILE A 117 9.48 -5.26 -1.76
N PRO A 118 9.89 -5.83 -2.92
CA PRO A 118 11.04 -5.31 -3.63
C PRO A 118 10.85 -3.83 -4.03
N PRO A 119 11.87 -2.95 -3.85
CA PRO A 119 11.76 -1.53 -4.18
C PRO A 119 11.37 -1.24 -5.64
N ARG A 120 11.72 -2.16 -6.56
CA ARG A 120 11.36 -2.04 -7.99
C ARG A 120 9.85 -2.07 -8.21
N ASN A 121 9.10 -2.80 -7.39
CA ASN A 121 7.65 -2.94 -7.53
C ASN A 121 6.90 -1.69 -7.02
N VAL A 122 7.51 -0.91 -6.15
CA VAL A 122 6.92 0.33 -5.62
C VAL A 122 7.02 1.47 -6.63
N SER A 123 8.10 1.51 -7.42
CA SER A 123 8.39 2.61 -8.36
C SER A 123 7.85 2.39 -9.78
N THR A 124 7.41 1.18 -10.10
CA THR A 124 6.99 0.83 -11.46
C THR A 124 5.57 1.34 -11.75
N ASP A 125 5.40 2.00 -12.89
CA ASP A 125 4.09 2.37 -13.41
C ASP A 125 3.30 1.07 -13.73
N ASP A 126 2.26 0.82 -12.96
CA ASP A 126 1.42 -0.40 -13.05
C ASP A 126 0.94 -0.72 -14.46
N ARG A 127 0.62 0.32 -15.24
CA ARG A 127 0.13 0.12 -16.60
C ARG A 127 1.20 -0.50 -17.50
N LYS A 128 2.47 -0.07 -17.32
CA LYS A 128 3.58 -0.63 -18.08
C LYS A 128 3.95 -2.05 -17.62
N ALA A 129 3.91 -2.29 -16.32
CA ALA A 129 4.13 -3.64 -15.77
C ALA A 129 3.06 -4.61 -16.26
N LEU A 130 1.77 -4.22 -16.15
CA LEU A 130 0.65 -5.05 -16.62
C LEU A 130 0.62 -5.25 -18.13
N SER A 131 1.14 -4.30 -18.93
CA SER A 131 1.21 -4.49 -20.38
C SER A 131 2.20 -5.57 -20.79
N LYS A 132 3.31 -5.72 -20.06
CA LYS A 132 4.37 -6.68 -20.33
C LYS A 132 4.20 -8.01 -19.60
N LEU A 133 3.36 -8.06 -18.57
CA LEU A 133 3.18 -9.21 -17.68
C LEU A 133 2.92 -10.52 -18.45
N GLU A 134 2.13 -10.48 -19.52
CA GLU A 134 1.80 -11.65 -20.33
C GLU A 134 3.03 -12.18 -21.06
N ASP A 135 3.78 -11.30 -21.70
CA ASP A 135 4.98 -11.67 -22.47
C ASP A 135 6.08 -12.21 -21.54
N ASP A 136 6.25 -11.58 -20.38
CA ASP A 136 7.25 -11.98 -19.40
C ASP A 136 6.91 -13.37 -18.80
N LEU A 137 5.66 -13.61 -18.44
CA LEU A 137 5.22 -14.93 -17.97
C LEU A 137 5.34 -16.01 -19.04
N LYS A 138 4.99 -15.74 -20.30
CA LYS A 138 5.13 -16.70 -21.41
C LYS A 138 6.59 -17.03 -21.71
N ARG A 139 7.52 -16.12 -21.46
CA ARG A 139 8.97 -16.39 -21.59
C ARG A 139 9.51 -17.31 -20.50
N MET A 140 8.92 -17.28 -19.31
CA MET A 140 9.37 -18.05 -18.16
C MET A 140 8.68 -19.42 -18.06
N VAL A 141 7.42 -19.49 -18.49
CA VAL A 141 6.61 -20.73 -18.37
C VAL A 141 6.19 -21.20 -19.76
N TYR A 142 6.90 -22.17 -20.25
CA TYR A 142 6.66 -22.73 -21.58
C TYR A 142 5.46 -23.67 -21.62
N GLY A 143 4.69 -23.62 -22.72
CA GLY A 143 3.60 -24.55 -23.01
C GLY A 143 2.32 -24.34 -22.20
N GLN A 144 2.20 -23.19 -21.47
CA GLN A 144 1.03 -22.84 -20.71
C GLN A 144 0.41 -21.49 -21.16
N ASP A 145 0.57 -21.16 -22.45
CA ASP A 145 0.16 -19.86 -23.01
C ASP A 145 -1.31 -19.52 -22.73
N LYS A 146 -2.22 -20.50 -22.86
CA LYS A 146 -3.65 -20.31 -22.61
C LYS A 146 -3.91 -19.97 -21.14
N ALA A 147 -3.33 -20.71 -20.21
CA ALA A 147 -3.50 -20.49 -18.78
C ALA A 147 -2.91 -19.14 -18.35
N VAL A 148 -1.75 -18.78 -18.89
CA VAL A 148 -1.10 -17.47 -18.66
C VAL A 148 -1.98 -16.32 -19.19
N SER A 149 -2.52 -16.43 -20.41
CA SER A 149 -3.39 -15.39 -21.00
C SER A 149 -4.68 -15.20 -20.19
N GLU A 150 -5.33 -16.28 -19.75
CA GLU A 150 -6.53 -16.22 -18.91
C GLU A 150 -6.23 -15.57 -17.55
N LEU A 151 -5.12 -15.94 -16.91
CA LEU A 151 -4.67 -15.39 -15.64
C LEU A 151 -4.40 -13.88 -15.76
N VAL A 152 -3.60 -13.46 -16.74
CA VAL A 152 -3.24 -12.06 -16.96
C VAL A 152 -4.46 -11.20 -17.31
N SER A 153 -5.38 -11.73 -18.11
CA SER A 153 -6.65 -11.05 -18.44
C SER A 153 -7.48 -10.80 -17.18
N SER A 154 -7.57 -11.80 -16.29
CA SER A 154 -8.28 -11.66 -15.01
C SER A 154 -7.63 -10.61 -14.10
N ILE A 155 -6.30 -10.58 -14.03
CA ILE A 155 -5.54 -9.58 -13.24
C ILE A 155 -5.74 -8.18 -13.82
N LYS A 156 -5.63 -8.01 -15.14
CA LYS A 156 -5.86 -6.74 -15.83
C LYS A 156 -7.26 -6.19 -15.54
N LEU A 157 -8.30 -7.04 -15.63
CA LEU A 157 -9.69 -6.66 -15.32
C LEU A 157 -9.84 -6.25 -13.85
N SER A 158 -9.24 -6.99 -12.94
CA SER A 158 -9.28 -6.66 -11.51
C SER A 158 -8.63 -5.30 -11.19
N ARG A 159 -7.49 -5.00 -11.81
CA ARG A 159 -6.77 -3.72 -11.62
C ARG A 159 -7.35 -2.56 -12.42
N ALA A 160 -8.22 -2.80 -13.39
CA ALA A 160 -8.90 -1.75 -14.14
C ALA A 160 -9.99 -1.00 -13.34
N GLY A 161 -10.13 -1.26 -12.05
CA GLY A 161 -11.06 -0.53 -11.17
C GLY A 161 -12.52 -1.00 -11.23
N LEU A 162 -12.81 -2.12 -11.87
CA LEU A 162 -14.14 -2.71 -11.92
C LEU A 162 -14.54 -3.46 -10.62
N ARG A 163 -13.72 -3.34 -9.58
CA ARG A 163 -13.94 -4.00 -8.27
C ARG A 163 -14.04 -3.01 -7.13
N GLU A 164 -14.86 -3.34 -6.14
CA GLU A 164 -14.93 -2.65 -4.85
C GLU A 164 -13.62 -2.83 -4.06
N GLY A 165 -13.10 -1.76 -3.46
CA GLY A 165 -11.74 -1.57 -3.00
C GLY A 165 -11.16 -2.46 -1.90
N GLU A 166 -11.93 -3.36 -1.27
CA GLU A 166 -11.43 -4.21 -0.17
C GLU A 166 -11.23 -5.69 -0.56
N LYS A 167 -11.48 -6.05 -1.81
CA LYS A 167 -11.39 -7.46 -2.26
C LYS A 167 -10.00 -7.77 -2.83
N PRO A 168 -9.46 -8.98 -2.60
CA PRO A 168 -8.18 -9.39 -3.20
C PRO A 168 -8.24 -9.33 -4.72
N VAL A 169 -7.10 -9.11 -5.38
CA VAL A 169 -6.99 -9.01 -6.85
C VAL A 169 -7.60 -10.23 -7.55
N GLY A 170 -7.48 -11.40 -6.95
CA GLY A 170 -8.10 -12.64 -7.40
C GLY A 170 -7.76 -13.81 -6.49
N CYS A 171 -8.59 -14.84 -6.53
CA CYS A 171 -8.28 -16.16 -5.98
C CYS A 171 -8.20 -17.13 -7.14
N TYR A 172 -7.02 -17.67 -7.39
CA TYR A 172 -6.76 -18.54 -8.54
C TYR A 172 -6.42 -19.96 -8.08
N LEU A 173 -7.06 -20.96 -8.68
CA LEU A 173 -6.78 -22.36 -8.44
C LEU A 173 -6.21 -22.99 -9.72
N PHE A 174 -4.95 -23.38 -9.70
CA PHE A 174 -4.31 -24.09 -10.80
C PHE A 174 -4.54 -25.59 -10.65
N SER A 175 -5.29 -26.19 -11.57
CA SER A 175 -5.55 -27.64 -11.62
C SER A 175 -4.91 -28.25 -12.87
N GLY A 176 -4.42 -29.49 -12.77
CA GLY A 176 -3.80 -30.20 -13.87
C GLY A 176 -2.83 -31.29 -13.39
N PRO A 177 -2.27 -32.11 -14.30
CA PRO A 177 -1.33 -33.17 -13.97
C PRO A 177 -0.09 -32.71 -13.22
N THR A 178 0.59 -33.62 -12.53
CA THR A 178 1.85 -33.30 -11.83
C THR A 178 2.95 -32.99 -12.84
N GLY A 179 3.81 -31.99 -12.52
CA GLY A 179 4.96 -31.65 -13.36
C GLY A 179 4.71 -30.67 -14.52
N VAL A 180 3.47 -30.19 -14.72
CA VAL A 180 3.12 -29.28 -15.85
C VAL A 180 3.38 -27.79 -15.60
N GLY A 181 4.05 -27.43 -14.51
CA GLY A 181 4.44 -26.03 -14.24
C GLY A 181 3.46 -25.20 -13.42
N LYS A 182 2.45 -25.78 -12.75
CA LYS A 182 1.48 -25.03 -11.93
C LYS A 182 2.12 -24.14 -10.86
N THR A 183 3.07 -24.70 -10.12
CA THR A 183 3.82 -23.98 -9.07
C THR A 183 4.71 -22.90 -9.67
N GLU A 184 5.30 -23.18 -10.84
CA GLU A 184 6.16 -22.21 -11.53
C GLU A 184 5.36 -20.99 -12.02
N VAL A 185 4.16 -21.17 -12.57
CA VAL A 185 3.26 -20.06 -12.91
C VAL A 185 2.96 -19.18 -11.70
N ALA A 186 2.64 -19.80 -10.55
CA ALA A 186 2.34 -19.07 -9.33
C ALA A 186 3.57 -18.28 -8.81
N LYS A 187 4.76 -18.90 -8.86
CA LYS A 187 6.01 -18.28 -8.44
C LYS A 187 6.39 -17.11 -9.35
N GLN A 188 6.38 -17.32 -10.65
CA GLN A 188 6.70 -16.27 -11.63
C GLN A 188 5.68 -15.11 -11.60
N LEU A 189 4.41 -15.39 -11.33
CA LEU A 189 3.42 -14.37 -11.11
C LEU A 189 3.74 -13.50 -9.88
N ALA A 190 4.12 -14.13 -8.75
CA ALA A 190 4.47 -13.42 -7.54
C ALA A 190 5.74 -12.56 -7.68
N GLU A 191 6.67 -12.97 -8.55
CA GLU A 191 7.88 -12.19 -8.86
C GLU A 191 7.61 -11.02 -9.81
N ALA A 192 6.55 -11.11 -10.63
CA ALA A 192 6.20 -10.12 -11.66
C ALA A 192 5.16 -9.09 -11.22
N THR A 193 4.47 -9.30 -10.10
CA THR A 193 3.38 -8.42 -9.58
C THR A 193 3.73 -7.73 -8.29
#